data_103a88b198f59334f214930820f2acc5
#
_entry.id   103a88b198f59334f214930820f2acc5
#
_cell.length_a   1.000
_cell.length_b   1.000
_cell.length_c   1.000
_cell.angle_alpha   90.00
_cell.angle_beta   90.00
_cell.angle_gamma   90.00
#
_symmetry.space_group_name_H-M   'P 1'
#
loop_
_entity.id
_entity.type
_entity.pdbx_description
1 polymer ?
#
loop_
_entity_poly.entity_id
_entity_poly.type
_entity_poly.pdbx_seq_one_letter_code
_entity_poly.pdbx_strand_id
1 'polypeptide(L)'
;MAKRKRAIPQYGTVVLNGIEYYRTRVEDSDGNRVALYAKTPEKLYDKELEALEQIDSTTFRRRSPTVAEYCEKWLLMQSVHVRATTLTDYTSKVRRHIIGGLGDKRMADVSLDDIQLALVPVSKKSASVYKSVVILCKSIFRAAKESHVIDEDPTIYLDAKGGVPQEERQALTDEQVERLLDTIRDLPPYVFVMIGLYAGLRREEILALQWDSVYLGAEAPYLTVRRAWHTEHNRPVILTELKTKAAERNIPLPTCLVECLKEAKKKSTSNYVVANRDGDPLSYTQFKRLWQYIVTRTAKPRMARKLVDGKYVKYMLYPKLGEKARNNGHVVYSLDFEVTPHQLRHTYITNLIHASVDPKTVQYLAGHESSKITMDIYAKVKYNRPDDLVKAMGCAFDLWDAV
;
A
#
# COMPACT_ATOMS: atom_id res chain seq x y z
N MET A 1 1.36 30.35 43.12
CA MET A 1 1.81 29.43 44.15
C MET A 1 3.30 29.62 44.38
N ALA A 2 3.73 30.01 45.58
CA ALA A 2 5.14 30.22 45.91
C ALA A 2 5.88 28.87 45.87
N LYS A 3 6.96 28.77 45.04
CA LYS A 3 7.84 27.60 45.06
C LYS A 3 8.39 27.40 46.47
N ARG A 4 8.05 26.29 47.14
CA ARG A 4 8.70 25.86 48.38
C ARG A 4 10.21 25.78 48.08
N LYS A 5 11.01 26.58 48.81
CA LYS A 5 12.49 26.48 48.78
C LYS A 5 12.84 25.08 49.28
N ARG A 6 13.38 24.22 48.42
CA ARG A 6 13.95 22.92 48.82
C ARG A 6 15.12 23.18 49.75
N ALA A 7 15.18 22.46 50.88
CA ALA A 7 16.28 22.56 51.83
C ALA A 7 17.55 22.04 51.16
N ILE A 8 18.62 22.86 51.13
CA ILE A 8 19.95 22.50 50.64
C ILE A 8 20.58 21.51 51.62
N PRO A 9 21.11 20.34 51.18
CA PRO A 9 21.82 19.41 52.05
C PRO A 9 23.05 20.02 52.70
N GLN A 10 23.46 19.51 53.87
CA GLN A 10 24.73 19.85 54.45
C GLN A 10 25.87 19.12 53.77
N TYR A 11 26.80 19.85 53.16
CA TYR A 11 27.97 19.31 52.47
C TYR A 11 29.23 19.43 53.32
N GLY A 12 30.12 18.43 53.25
CA GLY A 12 31.47 18.51 53.83
C GLY A 12 32.37 19.42 53.01
N THR A 13 33.37 20.02 53.65
CA THR A 13 34.34 20.87 52.97
C THR A 13 35.69 20.16 52.75
N VAL A 14 36.44 20.59 51.74
CA VAL A 14 37.80 20.13 51.42
C VAL A 14 38.62 21.29 50.90
N VAL A 15 39.88 21.37 51.32
CA VAL A 15 40.81 22.39 50.84
C VAL A 15 41.59 21.83 49.64
N LEU A 16 41.50 22.50 48.50
CA LEU A 16 42.23 22.16 47.27
C LEU A 16 43.03 23.41 46.84
N ASN A 17 44.34 23.28 46.73
CA ASN A 17 45.22 24.36 46.34
C ASN A 17 45.05 25.65 47.19
N GLY A 18 44.83 25.47 48.52
CA GLY A 18 44.66 26.62 49.45
C GLY A 18 43.26 27.27 49.40
N ILE A 19 42.33 26.76 48.65
CA ILE A 19 40.96 27.27 48.56
C ILE A 19 39.99 26.19 49.10
N GLU A 20 39.06 26.61 49.96
CA GLU A 20 38.04 25.74 50.52
C GLU A 20 36.88 25.55 49.55
N TYR A 21 36.47 24.29 49.32
CA TYR A 21 35.36 23.89 48.49
C TYR A 21 34.39 22.97 49.27
N TYR A 22 33.09 23.11 48.98
CA TYR A 22 32.10 22.12 49.36
C TYR A 22 32.19 20.94 48.41
N ARG A 23 31.98 19.72 48.92
CA ARG A 23 32.15 18.46 48.16
C ARG A 23 30.97 17.53 48.37
N THR A 24 30.52 16.92 47.28
CA THR A 24 29.64 15.76 47.27
C THR A 24 30.17 14.68 46.31
N ARG A 25 29.56 13.53 46.32
CA ARG A 25 29.83 12.43 45.35
C ARG A 25 28.53 11.91 44.82
N VAL A 26 28.44 11.76 43.50
CA VAL A 26 27.36 11.09 42.79
C VAL A 26 27.91 9.81 42.15
N GLU A 27 27.11 8.78 42.09
CA GLU A 27 27.45 7.53 41.43
C GLU A 27 26.98 7.64 39.98
N ASP A 28 27.92 7.48 39.02
CA ASP A 28 27.59 7.58 37.60
C ASP A 28 26.85 6.33 37.11
N SER A 29 26.41 6.33 35.83
CA SER A 29 25.68 5.22 35.22
C SER A 29 26.50 3.91 35.14
N ASP A 30 27.78 3.93 35.39
CA ASP A 30 28.70 2.79 35.38
C ASP A 30 29.08 2.34 36.80
N GLY A 31 28.50 2.97 37.82
CA GLY A 31 28.76 2.66 39.23
C GLY A 31 30.00 3.32 39.79
N ASN A 32 30.63 4.23 39.05
CA ASN A 32 31.81 4.95 39.55
C ASN A 32 31.39 6.17 40.33
N ARG A 33 32.14 6.49 41.41
CA ARG A 33 31.88 7.66 42.24
C ARG A 33 32.59 8.89 41.72
N VAL A 34 31.82 9.81 41.15
CA VAL A 34 32.32 11.10 40.65
C VAL A 34 32.21 12.16 41.75
N ALA A 35 33.30 12.85 42.06
CA ALA A 35 33.31 13.91 43.06
C ALA A 35 32.98 15.26 42.41
N LEU A 36 32.00 15.99 42.98
CA LEU A 36 31.61 17.34 42.58
C LEU A 36 32.09 18.36 43.63
N TYR A 37 32.50 19.51 43.16
CA TYR A 37 33.05 20.60 43.98
C TYR A 37 32.42 21.93 43.60
N ALA A 38 32.13 22.77 44.60
CA ALA A 38 31.74 24.16 44.39
C ALA A 38 32.18 25.05 45.57
N LYS A 39 32.27 26.38 45.34
CA LYS A 39 32.64 27.35 46.36
C LYS A 39 31.50 27.69 47.33
N THR A 40 30.25 27.35 46.99
CA THR A 40 29.09 27.57 47.86
C THR A 40 28.19 26.33 47.84
N PRO A 41 27.43 26.07 48.93
CA PRO A 41 26.49 24.94 49.02
C PRO A 41 25.43 24.98 47.94
N GLU A 42 24.92 26.17 47.59
CA GLU A 42 23.90 26.35 46.56
C GLU A 42 24.39 25.88 45.18
N LYS A 43 25.59 26.36 44.79
CA LYS A 43 26.21 25.96 43.52
C LYS A 43 26.57 24.48 43.47
N LEU A 44 26.86 23.86 44.61
CA LEU A 44 27.14 22.44 44.67
C LEU A 44 25.83 21.65 44.49
N TYR A 45 24.78 22.12 45.10
CA TYR A 45 23.45 21.51 44.96
C TYR A 45 22.93 21.56 43.53
N ASP A 46 23.10 22.71 42.84
CA ASP A 46 22.72 22.82 41.42
C ASP A 46 23.53 21.84 40.55
N LYS A 47 24.85 21.73 40.76
CA LYS A 47 25.70 20.76 40.08
C LYS A 47 25.32 19.30 40.36
N GLU A 48 24.95 19.01 41.59
CA GLU A 48 24.49 17.67 41.98
C GLU A 48 23.19 17.29 41.27
N LEU A 49 22.21 18.22 41.20
CA LEU A 49 20.98 18.03 40.46
C LEU A 49 21.24 17.83 38.97
N GLU A 50 22.04 18.65 38.33
CA GLU A 50 22.42 18.50 36.91
C GLU A 50 23.10 17.15 36.66
N ALA A 51 24.03 16.71 37.53
CA ALA A 51 24.68 15.43 37.41
C ALA A 51 23.71 14.26 37.56
N LEU A 52 22.76 14.31 38.50
CA LEU A 52 21.74 13.28 38.68
C LEU A 52 20.78 13.22 37.49
N GLU A 53 20.35 14.35 36.93
CA GLU A 53 19.51 14.39 35.71
C GLU A 53 20.25 13.77 34.51
N GLN A 54 21.56 14.04 34.33
CA GLN A 54 22.38 13.44 33.28
C GLN A 54 22.54 11.93 33.47
N ILE A 55 22.71 11.45 34.69
CA ILE A 55 22.84 10.02 35.02
C ILE A 55 21.50 9.30 34.73
N ASP A 56 20.38 9.86 35.16
CA ASP A 56 19.06 9.31 34.92
C ASP A 56 18.74 9.26 33.43
N SER A 57 19.05 10.32 32.69
CA SER A 57 18.89 10.37 31.24
C SER A 57 19.76 9.30 30.53
N THR A 58 21.02 9.16 30.96
CA THR A 58 21.94 8.16 30.39
C THR A 58 21.49 6.75 30.69
N THR A 59 21.02 6.48 31.90
CA THR A 59 20.49 5.19 32.33
C THR A 59 19.22 4.83 31.57
N PHE A 60 18.31 5.80 31.40
CA PHE A 60 17.11 5.65 30.59
C PHE A 60 17.44 5.27 29.14
N ARG A 61 18.37 6.00 28.49
CA ARG A 61 18.80 5.70 27.13
C ARG A 61 19.42 4.31 27.00
N ARG A 62 20.26 3.89 27.93
CA ARG A 62 20.88 2.55 27.94
C ARG A 62 19.87 1.42 28.14
N ARG A 63 18.77 1.65 28.87
CA ARG A 63 17.68 0.67 29.09
C ARG A 63 16.65 0.65 27.95
N SER A 64 16.63 1.65 27.09
CA SER A 64 15.73 1.72 25.95
C SER A 64 15.97 0.55 25.01
N PRO A 65 14.93 -0.12 24.48
CA PRO A 65 15.08 -1.20 23.49
C PRO A 65 15.68 -0.66 22.19
N THR A 66 16.24 -1.56 21.38
CA THR A 66 16.65 -1.21 20.02
C THR A 66 15.39 -0.98 19.15
N VAL A 67 15.56 -0.27 18.03
CA VAL A 67 14.49 -0.05 17.05
C VAL A 67 13.98 -1.40 16.52
N ALA A 68 14.87 -2.37 16.30
CA ALA A 68 14.48 -3.71 15.85
C ALA A 68 13.58 -4.41 16.87
N GLU A 69 13.99 -4.45 18.14
CA GLU A 69 13.22 -5.07 19.23
C GLU A 69 11.83 -4.41 19.40
N TYR A 70 11.80 -3.07 19.37
CA TYR A 70 10.53 -2.35 19.53
C TYR A 70 9.61 -2.52 18.31
N CYS A 71 10.15 -2.51 17.09
CA CYS A 71 9.39 -2.74 15.87
C CYS A 71 8.74 -4.14 15.85
N GLU A 72 9.46 -5.20 16.26
CA GLU A 72 8.88 -6.54 16.33
C GLU A 72 7.77 -6.62 17.39
N LYS A 73 7.96 -6.00 18.56
CA LYS A 73 6.92 -5.87 19.58
C LYS A 73 5.70 -5.11 19.03
N TRP A 74 5.91 -4.00 18.33
CA TRP A 74 4.84 -3.21 17.74
C TRP A 74 4.06 -4.00 16.67
N LEU A 75 4.75 -4.76 15.81
CA LEU A 75 4.12 -5.63 14.82
C LEU A 75 3.26 -6.71 15.49
N LEU A 76 3.71 -7.28 16.60
CA LEU A 76 2.93 -8.23 17.38
C LEU A 76 1.66 -7.57 17.94
N MET A 77 1.76 -6.37 18.49
CA MET A 77 0.57 -5.63 18.95
C MET A 77 -0.40 -5.31 17.80
N GLN A 78 0.12 -4.96 16.60
CA GLN A 78 -0.72 -4.71 15.43
C GLN A 78 -1.45 -5.96 14.94
N SER A 79 -0.95 -7.17 15.19
CA SER A 79 -1.58 -8.42 14.74
C SER A 79 -3.01 -8.61 15.28
N VAL A 80 -3.34 -7.99 16.40
CA VAL A 80 -4.69 -8.01 17.01
C VAL A 80 -5.64 -7.02 16.33
N HIS A 81 -5.10 -5.93 15.74
CA HIS A 81 -5.91 -4.80 15.26
C HIS A 81 -6.09 -4.78 13.75
N VAL A 82 -5.18 -5.42 13.00
CA VAL A 82 -5.21 -5.37 11.54
C VAL A 82 -5.38 -6.77 10.93
N ARG A 83 -5.92 -6.82 9.72
CA ARG A 83 -6.04 -8.09 8.96
C ARG A 83 -4.66 -8.67 8.64
N ALA A 84 -4.57 -9.99 8.51
CA ALA A 84 -3.34 -10.72 8.19
C ALA A 84 -2.61 -10.16 6.95
N THR A 85 -3.35 -9.77 5.90
CA THR A 85 -2.78 -9.14 4.68
C THR A 85 -2.12 -7.80 4.96
N THR A 86 -2.75 -6.96 5.80
CA THR A 86 -2.20 -5.67 6.20
C THR A 86 -0.97 -5.85 7.08
N LEU A 87 -1.02 -6.82 8.00
CA LEU A 87 0.13 -7.16 8.85
C LEU A 87 1.33 -7.63 8.03
N THR A 88 1.10 -8.47 7.00
CA THR A 88 2.16 -8.93 6.09
C THR A 88 2.81 -7.75 5.35
N ASP A 89 2.02 -6.78 4.87
CA ASP A 89 2.52 -5.57 4.23
C ASP A 89 3.32 -4.69 5.21
N TYR A 90 2.80 -4.49 6.42
CA TYR A 90 3.49 -3.76 7.49
C TYR A 90 4.82 -4.44 7.84
N THR A 91 4.81 -5.75 8.09
CA THR A 91 6.01 -6.53 8.42
C THR A 91 7.08 -6.40 7.34
N SER A 92 6.68 -6.52 6.06
CA SER A 92 7.61 -6.39 4.95
C SER A 92 8.24 -4.99 4.87
N LYS A 93 7.45 -3.93 5.05
CA LYS A 93 7.93 -2.54 5.00
C LYS A 93 8.77 -2.17 6.22
N VAL A 94 8.32 -2.55 7.41
CA VAL A 94 9.03 -2.26 8.68
C VAL A 94 10.39 -2.95 8.67
N ARG A 95 10.44 -4.26 8.41
CA ARG A 95 11.71 -5.02 8.42
C ARG A 95 12.68 -4.52 7.36
N ARG A 96 12.19 -4.26 6.15
CA ARG A 96 13.06 -3.85 5.03
C ARG A 96 13.57 -2.44 5.14
N HIS A 97 12.74 -1.50 5.61
CA HIS A 97 13.02 -0.07 5.48
C HIS A 97 13.28 0.63 6.81
N ILE A 98 12.68 0.19 7.90
CA ILE A 98 12.87 0.80 9.22
C ILE A 98 13.96 0.05 9.98
N ILE A 99 13.78 -1.25 10.19
CA ILE A 99 14.80 -2.07 10.87
C ILE A 99 16.09 -2.12 10.05
N GLY A 100 16.01 -2.24 8.72
CA GLY A 100 17.18 -2.27 7.84
C GLY A 100 18.04 -0.99 7.87
N GLY A 101 17.48 0.13 8.30
CA GLY A 101 18.20 1.42 8.39
C GLY A 101 18.53 1.89 9.81
N LEU A 102 17.72 1.48 10.81
CA LEU A 102 17.76 2.00 12.17
C LEU A 102 17.85 0.88 13.23
N GLY A 103 17.78 -0.39 12.83
CA GLY A 103 17.52 -1.52 13.73
C GLY A 103 18.44 -1.61 14.95
N ASP A 104 19.72 -1.31 14.76
CA ASP A 104 20.75 -1.43 15.81
C ASP A 104 20.76 -0.23 16.77
N LYS A 105 20.12 0.88 16.41
CA LYS A 105 20.03 2.06 17.29
C LYS A 105 19.01 1.82 18.40
N ARG A 106 19.27 2.42 19.56
CA ARG A 106 18.26 2.43 20.63
C ARG A 106 17.17 3.45 20.31
N MET A 107 15.93 3.12 20.67
CA MET A 107 14.78 3.98 20.41
C MET A 107 14.95 5.40 20.95
N ALA A 108 15.57 5.56 22.13
CA ALA A 108 15.82 6.85 22.77
C ALA A 108 16.94 7.68 22.11
N ASP A 109 17.78 7.06 21.26
CA ASP A 109 18.92 7.72 20.59
C ASP A 109 18.61 8.07 19.13
N VAL A 110 17.41 7.75 18.64
CA VAL A 110 17.05 8.03 17.25
C VAL A 110 16.65 9.50 17.10
N SER A 111 17.37 10.21 16.25
CA SER A 111 17.07 11.58 15.85
C SER A 111 16.22 11.65 14.58
N LEU A 112 15.66 12.83 14.28
CA LEU A 112 15.00 13.10 12.98
C LEU A 112 15.95 12.86 11.80
N ASP A 113 17.21 13.28 11.92
CA ASP A 113 18.22 13.13 10.87
C ASP A 113 18.50 11.65 10.58
N ASP A 114 18.59 10.82 11.60
CA ASP A 114 18.75 9.37 11.42
C ASP A 114 17.61 8.76 10.62
N ILE A 115 16.39 9.18 10.92
CA ILE A 115 15.20 8.71 10.21
C ILE A 115 15.24 9.19 8.75
N GLN A 116 15.56 10.45 8.51
CA GLN A 116 15.66 11.00 7.15
C GLN A 116 16.73 10.27 6.33
N LEU A 117 17.89 10.00 6.90
CA LEU A 117 18.95 9.23 6.26
C LEU A 117 18.52 7.80 5.93
N ALA A 118 17.83 7.12 6.86
CA ALA A 118 17.28 5.79 6.63
C ALA A 118 16.21 5.77 5.51
N LEU A 119 15.51 6.89 5.27
CA LEU A 119 14.52 7.03 4.22
C LEU A 119 15.11 7.36 2.83
N VAL A 120 16.39 7.76 2.72
CA VAL A 120 17.03 8.05 1.42
C VAL A 120 16.92 6.90 0.42
N PRO A 121 17.15 5.62 0.74
CA PRO A 121 16.93 4.53 -0.19
C PRO A 121 15.45 4.33 -0.57
N VAL A 122 14.53 4.71 0.32
CA VAL A 122 13.08 4.60 0.10
C VAL A 122 12.58 5.68 -0.86
N SER A 123 13.22 6.86 -0.90
CA SER A 123 12.88 7.94 -1.83
C SER A 123 13.05 7.56 -3.30
N LYS A 124 13.85 6.52 -3.60
CA LYS A 124 14.00 5.93 -4.94
C LYS A 124 12.87 4.95 -5.32
N LYS A 125 11.95 4.67 -4.38
CA LYS A 125 10.75 3.86 -4.63
C LYS A 125 9.57 4.77 -5.01
N SER A 126 8.42 4.16 -5.33
CA SER A 126 7.22 4.95 -5.65
C SER A 126 6.78 5.83 -4.47
N ALA A 127 6.17 6.97 -4.77
CA ALA A 127 5.64 7.90 -3.76
C ALA A 127 4.67 7.21 -2.78
N SER A 128 3.88 6.24 -3.25
CA SER A 128 2.99 5.44 -2.40
C SER A 128 3.75 4.59 -1.38
N VAL A 129 4.86 3.95 -1.78
CA VAL A 129 5.71 3.17 -0.86
C VAL A 129 6.38 4.10 0.14
N TYR A 130 6.96 5.22 -0.32
CA TYR A 130 7.58 6.21 0.56
C TYR A 130 6.59 6.70 1.63
N LYS A 131 5.42 7.18 1.20
CA LYS A 131 4.35 7.63 2.11
C LYS A 131 3.94 6.55 3.12
N SER A 132 3.79 5.30 2.67
CA SER A 132 3.44 4.19 3.57
C SER A 132 4.51 3.93 4.62
N VAL A 133 5.80 3.96 4.25
CA VAL A 133 6.90 3.76 5.21
C VAL A 133 6.96 4.90 6.22
N VAL A 134 6.79 6.16 5.78
CA VAL A 134 6.73 7.31 6.68
C VAL A 134 5.57 7.20 7.67
N ILE A 135 4.38 6.79 7.22
CA ILE A 135 3.21 6.59 8.10
C ILE A 135 3.51 5.52 9.15
N LEU A 136 4.13 4.39 8.75
CA LEU A 136 4.51 3.33 9.68
C LEU A 136 5.55 3.81 10.69
N CYS A 137 6.57 4.56 10.23
CA CYS A 137 7.58 5.15 11.09
C CYS A 137 6.93 6.06 12.14
N LYS A 138 6.07 7.00 11.72
CA LYS A 138 5.28 7.86 12.64
C LYS A 138 4.44 7.06 13.63
N SER A 139 3.81 5.99 13.18
CA SER A 139 2.97 5.15 14.07
C SER A 139 3.78 4.42 15.12
N ILE A 140 4.98 3.92 14.76
CA ILE A 140 5.87 3.22 15.67
C ILE A 140 6.45 4.17 16.73
N PHE A 141 7.00 5.32 16.33
CA PHE A 141 7.59 6.27 17.27
C PHE A 141 6.55 6.95 18.16
N ARG A 142 5.35 7.24 17.63
CA ARG A 142 4.23 7.71 18.45
C ARG A 142 3.84 6.68 19.52
N ALA A 143 3.70 5.40 19.16
CA ALA A 143 3.40 4.34 20.12
C ALA A 143 4.51 4.18 21.18
N ALA A 144 5.77 4.38 20.78
CA ALA A 144 6.90 4.36 21.70
C ALA A 144 6.85 5.51 22.72
N LYS A 145 6.46 6.71 22.28
CA LYS A 145 6.23 7.86 23.16
C LYS A 145 5.07 7.62 24.12
N GLU A 146 3.93 7.16 23.60
CA GLU A 146 2.74 6.87 24.40
C GLU A 146 2.99 5.77 25.45
N SER A 147 3.91 4.84 25.15
CA SER A 147 4.34 3.78 26.07
C SER A 147 5.55 4.17 26.94
N HIS A 148 5.96 5.43 26.98
CA HIS A 148 7.10 5.94 27.74
C HIS A 148 8.42 5.19 27.47
N VAL A 149 8.62 4.68 26.26
CA VAL A 149 9.88 4.08 25.80
C VAL A 149 10.86 5.17 25.32
N ILE A 150 10.30 6.30 24.87
CA ILE A 150 11.02 7.52 24.48
C ILE A 150 10.28 8.73 25.09
N ASP A 151 11.01 9.80 25.36
CA ASP A 151 10.43 11.02 25.92
C ASP A 151 9.81 11.90 24.84
N GLU A 152 10.46 11.98 23.66
CA GLU A 152 10.01 12.77 22.52
C GLU A 152 9.86 11.91 21.26
N ASP A 153 8.89 12.28 20.42
CA ASP A 153 8.69 11.64 19.11
C ASP A 153 9.52 12.37 18.05
N PRO A 154 10.60 11.76 17.53
CA PRO A 154 11.45 12.39 16.53
C PRO A 154 10.77 12.54 15.15
N THR A 155 9.59 11.95 14.97
CA THR A 155 8.89 11.94 13.67
C THR A 155 7.87 13.07 13.51
N ILE A 156 7.70 13.96 14.49
CA ILE A 156 6.70 15.05 14.48
C ILE A 156 6.83 15.88 13.20
N TYR A 157 8.06 16.28 12.84
CA TYR A 157 8.37 17.12 11.67
C TYR A 157 8.71 16.31 10.41
N LEU A 158 8.58 14.98 10.45
CA LEU A 158 8.86 14.15 9.29
C LEU A 158 7.80 14.37 8.20
N ASP A 159 8.21 14.79 7.00
CA ASP A 159 7.29 14.97 5.86
C ASP A 159 7.07 13.63 5.12
N ALA A 160 5.83 13.39 4.74
CA ALA A 160 5.43 12.24 3.94
C ALA A 160 5.52 12.50 2.42
N LYS A 161 5.97 13.69 2.01
CA LYS A 161 6.20 14.04 0.61
C LYS A 161 7.56 13.50 0.16
N GLY A 162 7.55 12.61 -0.82
CA GLY A 162 8.76 12.00 -1.36
C GLY A 162 8.45 10.77 -2.20
N GLY A 163 9.51 10.15 -2.73
CA GLY A 163 9.40 9.02 -3.65
C GLY A 163 9.18 9.44 -5.09
N VAL A 164 9.33 8.49 -6.00
CA VAL A 164 9.15 8.72 -7.43
C VAL A 164 7.65 8.78 -7.74
N PRO A 165 7.17 9.88 -8.34
CA PRO A 165 5.79 9.97 -8.80
C PRO A 165 5.46 8.79 -9.71
N GLN A 166 4.28 8.23 -9.56
CA GLN A 166 3.81 7.14 -10.39
C GLN A 166 2.85 7.70 -11.42
N GLU A 167 3.08 7.40 -12.69
CA GLU A 167 2.11 7.74 -13.75
C GLU A 167 0.78 7.07 -13.44
N GLU A 168 -0.29 7.84 -13.47
CA GLU A 168 -1.64 7.30 -13.31
C GLU A 168 -2.00 6.53 -14.58
N ARG A 169 -2.33 5.26 -14.40
CA ARG A 169 -2.83 4.45 -15.51
C ARG A 169 -4.24 4.90 -15.87
N GLN A 170 -4.40 5.36 -17.08
CA GLN A 170 -5.69 5.77 -17.61
C GLN A 170 -6.56 4.55 -17.96
N ALA A 171 -7.86 4.79 -18.11
CA ALA A 171 -8.77 3.81 -18.69
C ALA A 171 -8.32 3.44 -20.11
N LEU A 172 -8.65 2.24 -20.55
CA LEU A 172 -8.41 1.84 -21.93
C LEU A 172 -9.38 2.60 -22.86
N THR A 173 -8.92 2.99 -24.04
CA THR A 173 -9.80 3.51 -25.10
C THR A 173 -10.60 2.40 -25.72
N ASP A 174 -11.64 2.72 -26.47
CA ASP A 174 -12.49 1.75 -27.14
C ASP A 174 -11.68 0.89 -28.13
N GLU A 175 -10.76 1.51 -28.89
CA GLU A 175 -9.85 0.81 -29.81
C GLU A 175 -8.89 -0.14 -29.07
N GLN A 176 -8.44 0.26 -27.88
CA GLN A 176 -7.59 -0.59 -27.05
C GLN A 176 -8.36 -1.78 -26.49
N VAL A 177 -9.62 -1.57 -26.08
CA VAL A 177 -10.52 -2.64 -25.62
C VAL A 177 -10.77 -3.64 -26.74
N GLU A 178 -11.16 -3.18 -27.95
CA GLU A 178 -11.38 -4.01 -29.10
C GLU A 178 -10.13 -4.85 -29.45
N ARG A 179 -8.97 -4.20 -29.59
CA ARG A 179 -7.70 -4.86 -29.86
C ARG A 179 -7.30 -5.87 -28.80
N LEU A 180 -7.55 -5.56 -27.52
CA LEU A 180 -7.30 -6.48 -26.42
C LEU A 180 -8.17 -7.74 -26.55
N LEU A 181 -9.48 -7.56 -26.74
CA LEU A 181 -10.43 -8.66 -26.83
C LEU A 181 -10.16 -9.55 -28.05
N ASP A 182 -9.85 -8.97 -29.20
CA ASP A 182 -9.47 -9.73 -30.41
C ASP A 182 -8.17 -10.51 -30.19
N THR A 183 -7.19 -9.91 -29.54
CA THR A 183 -5.90 -10.57 -29.23
C THR A 183 -6.08 -11.80 -28.33
N ILE A 184 -7.07 -11.82 -27.46
CA ILE A 184 -7.22 -12.86 -26.42
C ILE A 184 -8.50 -13.70 -26.55
N ARG A 185 -9.28 -13.54 -27.61
CA ARG A 185 -10.61 -14.17 -27.81
C ARG A 185 -10.65 -15.66 -27.47
N ASP A 186 -9.66 -16.42 -27.93
CA ASP A 186 -9.57 -17.86 -27.72
C ASP A 186 -8.52 -18.25 -26.65
N LEU A 187 -8.12 -17.30 -25.83
CA LEU A 187 -7.09 -17.53 -24.82
C LEU A 187 -7.68 -17.59 -23.40
N PRO A 188 -7.02 -18.27 -22.48
CA PRO A 188 -7.50 -18.46 -21.12
C PRO A 188 -7.90 -17.17 -20.36
N PRO A 189 -7.28 -15.98 -20.55
CA PRO A 189 -7.68 -14.78 -19.83
C PRO A 189 -8.97 -14.12 -20.34
N TYR A 190 -9.57 -14.58 -21.47
CA TYR A 190 -10.69 -13.91 -22.10
C TYR A 190 -11.88 -13.67 -21.16
N VAL A 191 -12.37 -14.71 -20.49
CA VAL A 191 -13.51 -14.61 -19.56
C VAL A 191 -13.20 -13.67 -18.39
N PHE A 192 -11.97 -13.75 -17.85
CA PHE A 192 -11.53 -12.86 -16.79
C PHE A 192 -11.55 -11.39 -17.23
N VAL A 193 -11.07 -11.10 -18.44
CA VAL A 193 -11.02 -9.74 -18.99
C VAL A 193 -12.41 -9.22 -19.28
N MET A 194 -13.30 -10.05 -19.85
CA MET A 194 -14.70 -9.70 -20.10
C MET A 194 -15.42 -9.30 -18.80
N ILE A 195 -15.26 -10.06 -17.72
CA ILE A 195 -15.85 -9.72 -16.41
C ILE A 195 -15.25 -8.40 -15.88
N GLY A 196 -13.94 -8.20 -16.01
CA GLY A 196 -13.28 -6.98 -15.58
C GLY A 196 -13.76 -5.72 -16.30
N LEU A 197 -13.95 -5.83 -17.62
CA LEU A 197 -14.38 -4.71 -18.49
C LEU A 197 -15.88 -4.40 -18.39
N TYR A 198 -16.74 -5.43 -18.27
CA TYR A 198 -18.18 -5.26 -18.41
C TYR A 198 -19.00 -5.47 -17.12
N ALA A 199 -18.36 -5.95 -16.05
CA ALA A 199 -18.94 -5.98 -14.70
C ALA A 199 -18.10 -5.25 -13.66
N GLY A 200 -16.91 -4.79 -14.01
CA GLY A 200 -16.06 -3.95 -13.16
C GLY A 200 -15.58 -4.60 -11.86
N LEU A 201 -15.54 -5.93 -11.78
CA LEU A 201 -15.13 -6.65 -10.59
C LEU A 201 -13.64 -6.41 -10.30
N ARG A 202 -13.30 -6.43 -9.00
CA ARG A 202 -11.89 -6.49 -8.60
C ARG A 202 -11.29 -7.85 -8.96
N ARG A 203 -9.99 -7.92 -9.17
CA ARG A 203 -9.28 -9.19 -9.45
C ARG A 203 -9.67 -10.28 -8.45
N GLU A 204 -9.70 -9.95 -7.18
CA GLU A 204 -10.02 -10.86 -6.08
C GLU A 204 -11.48 -11.34 -6.12
N GLU A 205 -12.38 -10.48 -6.59
CA GLU A 205 -13.79 -10.79 -6.78
C GLU A 205 -13.99 -11.73 -7.99
N ILE A 206 -13.29 -11.48 -9.11
CA ILE A 206 -13.33 -12.34 -10.31
C ILE A 206 -12.81 -13.75 -9.99
N LEU A 207 -11.67 -13.84 -9.29
CA LEU A 207 -11.05 -15.13 -8.95
C LEU A 207 -11.85 -15.95 -7.92
N ALA A 208 -12.74 -15.29 -7.16
CA ALA A 208 -13.64 -15.94 -6.22
C ALA A 208 -15.06 -16.20 -6.80
N LEU A 209 -15.34 -15.72 -8.02
CA LEU A 209 -16.67 -15.79 -8.59
C LEU A 209 -17.05 -17.25 -8.90
N GLN A 210 -18.18 -17.68 -8.38
CA GLN A 210 -18.76 -19.00 -8.61
C GLN A 210 -20.04 -18.88 -9.44
N TRP A 211 -20.39 -19.95 -10.14
CA TRP A 211 -21.60 -20.01 -10.98
C TRP A 211 -22.91 -19.89 -10.20
N ASP A 212 -22.91 -20.17 -8.89
CA ASP A 212 -24.06 -19.96 -7.98
C ASP A 212 -24.42 -18.47 -7.77
N SER A 213 -23.49 -17.60 -8.11
CA SER A 213 -23.64 -16.15 -8.01
C SER A 213 -23.84 -15.47 -9.36
N VAL A 214 -24.10 -16.24 -10.44
CA VAL A 214 -24.28 -15.72 -11.81
C VAL A 214 -25.66 -16.16 -12.35
N TYR A 215 -26.57 -15.22 -12.51
CA TYR A 215 -27.98 -15.43 -12.84
C TYR A 215 -28.26 -15.08 -14.31
N LEU A 216 -27.92 -16.01 -15.22
CA LEU A 216 -28.05 -15.82 -16.68
C LEU A 216 -29.43 -16.03 -17.24
N GLY A 217 -30.32 -16.68 -16.48
CA GLY A 217 -31.69 -16.97 -16.89
C GLY A 217 -32.74 -15.99 -16.34
N ALA A 218 -32.29 -14.95 -15.58
CA ALA A 218 -33.21 -13.92 -15.11
C ALA A 218 -33.65 -13.02 -16.25
N GLU A 219 -34.84 -12.39 -16.12
CA GLU A 219 -35.36 -11.40 -17.09
C GLU A 219 -34.33 -10.27 -17.32
N ALA A 220 -33.72 -9.78 -16.25
CA ALA A 220 -32.53 -8.91 -16.29
C ALA A 220 -31.33 -9.70 -15.73
N PRO A 221 -30.43 -10.26 -16.56
CA PRO A 221 -29.28 -11.03 -16.10
C PRO A 221 -28.34 -10.19 -15.20
N TYR A 222 -27.91 -10.80 -14.13
CA TYR A 222 -26.99 -10.14 -13.17
C TYR A 222 -26.06 -11.14 -12.49
N LEU A 223 -25.02 -10.63 -11.85
CA LEU A 223 -24.19 -11.40 -10.93
C LEU A 223 -24.17 -10.72 -9.54
N THR A 224 -23.93 -11.52 -8.51
CA THR A 224 -23.78 -11.04 -7.13
C THR A 224 -22.34 -11.24 -6.66
N VAL A 225 -21.73 -10.19 -6.16
CA VAL A 225 -20.43 -10.27 -5.51
C VAL A 225 -20.63 -10.65 -4.04
N ARG A 226 -20.19 -11.85 -3.66
CA ARG A 226 -20.35 -12.39 -2.29
C ARG A 226 -19.05 -12.88 -1.69
N ARG A 227 -18.02 -13.10 -2.50
CA ARG A 227 -16.77 -13.72 -2.09
C ARG A 227 -15.58 -12.94 -2.59
N ALA A 228 -14.46 -13.07 -1.90
CA ALA A 228 -13.19 -12.52 -2.35
C ALA A 228 -12.08 -13.58 -2.24
N TRP A 229 -11.23 -13.62 -3.25
CA TRP A 229 -10.06 -14.47 -3.30
C TRP A 229 -8.89 -13.83 -2.56
N HIS A 230 -8.18 -14.63 -1.80
CA HIS A 230 -6.93 -14.27 -1.15
C HIS A 230 -5.91 -15.39 -1.31
N THR A 231 -4.65 -15.14 -1.02
CA THR A 231 -3.62 -16.18 -0.99
C THR A 231 -2.85 -16.19 0.31
N GLU A 232 -2.66 -17.38 0.84
CA GLU A 232 -1.75 -17.66 1.93
C GLU A 232 -0.70 -18.65 1.44
N HIS A 233 0.58 -18.25 1.47
CA HIS A 233 1.69 -19.06 0.95
C HIS A 233 1.45 -19.64 -0.45
N ASN A 234 0.90 -18.81 -1.37
CA ASN A 234 0.50 -19.16 -2.74
C ASN A 234 -0.72 -20.11 -2.83
N ARG A 235 -1.35 -20.51 -1.74
CA ARG A 235 -2.60 -21.27 -1.76
C ARG A 235 -3.78 -20.32 -1.82
N PRO A 236 -4.80 -20.60 -2.68
CA PRO A 236 -5.99 -19.78 -2.73
C PRO A 236 -6.84 -19.99 -1.48
N VAL A 237 -7.34 -18.89 -0.92
CA VAL A 237 -8.29 -18.86 0.19
C VAL A 237 -9.50 -18.04 -0.27
N ILE A 238 -10.69 -18.60 -0.18
CA ILE A 238 -11.93 -17.91 -0.54
C ILE A 238 -12.56 -17.38 0.73
N LEU A 239 -12.61 -16.05 0.83
CA LEU A 239 -13.24 -15.34 1.93
C LEU A 239 -14.73 -15.15 1.60
N THR A 240 -15.61 -15.62 2.48
CA THR A 240 -17.06 -15.43 2.41
C THR A 240 -17.51 -14.15 3.09
N GLU A 241 -16.70 -13.61 4.00
CA GLU A 241 -16.93 -12.30 4.59
C GLU A 241 -16.15 -11.24 3.82
N LEU A 242 -16.88 -10.34 3.16
CA LEU A 242 -16.30 -9.22 2.44
C LEU A 242 -15.83 -8.14 3.41
N LYS A 243 -14.89 -7.31 2.97
CA LYS A 243 -14.27 -6.27 3.81
C LYS A 243 -15.30 -5.25 4.32
N THR A 244 -16.33 -4.97 3.53
CA THR A 244 -17.39 -4.00 3.85
C THR A 244 -18.72 -4.48 3.32
N LYS A 245 -19.84 -4.05 3.92
CA LYS A 245 -21.19 -4.31 3.42
C LYS A 245 -21.40 -3.78 1.97
N ALA A 246 -20.74 -2.68 1.62
CA ALA A 246 -20.80 -2.11 0.27
C ALA A 246 -20.14 -2.99 -0.80
N ALA A 247 -19.35 -3.99 -0.41
CA ALA A 247 -18.72 -4.92 -1.34
C ALA A 247 -19.72 -5.98 -1.83
N GLU A 248 -20.74 -6.34 -1.05
CA GLU A 248 -21.84 -7.20 -1.49
C GLU A 248 -22.81 -6.38 -2.34
N ARG A 249 -22.97 -6.78 -3.61
CA ARG A 249 -23.75 -6.04 -4.58
C ARG A 249 -24.16 -6.86 -5.77
N ASN A 250 -25.27 -6.48 -6.40
CA ASN A 250 -25.75 -7.05 -7.65
C ASN A 250 -25.30 -6.16 -8.81
N ILE A 251 -24.75 -6.78 -9.85
CA ILE A 251 -24.25 -6.07 -11.03
C ILE A 251 -25.02 -6.58 -12.25
N PRO A 252 -25.82 -5.73 -12.91
CA PRO A 252 -26.46 -6.08 -14.17
C PRO A 252 -25.43 -6.40 -15.25
N LEU A 253 -25.74 -7.37 -16.11
CA LEU A 253 -24.83 -7.85 -17.14
C LEU A 253 -25.27 -7.37 -18.52
N PRO A 254 -24.39 -6.72 -19.31
CA PRO A 254 -24.67 -6.41 -20.71
C PRO A 254 -24.68 -7.71 -21.54
N THR A 255 -25.40 -7.68 -22.68
CA THR A 255 -25.61 -8.84 -23.54
C THR A 255 -24.33 -9.55 -23.94
N CYS A 256 -23.28 -8.80 -24.31
CA CYS A 256 -21.99 -9.36 -24.72
C CYS A 256 -21.33 -10.20 -23.59
N LEU A 257 -21.46 -9.78 -22.32
CA LEU A 257 -20.94 -10.54 -21.18
C LEU A 257 -21.83 -11.74 -20.86
N VAL A 258 -23.16 -11.62 -21.02
CA VAL A 258 -24.11 -12.76 -20.85
C VAL A 258 -23.77 -13.87 -21.83
N GLU A 259 -23.55 -13.55 -23.09
CA GLU A 259 -23.21 -14.54 -24.14
C GLU A 259 -21.84 -15.20 -23.80
N CYS A 260 -20.83 -14.43 -23.47
CA CYS A 260 -19.53 -14.93 -23.05
C CYS A 260 -19.65 -15.90 -21.85
N LEU A 261 -20.42 -15.53 -20.82
CA LEU A 261 -20.61 -16.37 -19.63
C LEU A 261 -21.45 -17.63 -19.92
N LYS A 262 -22.45 -17.56 -20.80
CA LYS A 262 -23.20 -18.74 -21.25
C LYS A 262 -22.28 -19.74 -21.94
N GLU A 263 -21.42 -19.29 -22.83
CA GLU A 263 -20.45 -20.18 -23.51
C GLU A 263 -19.42 -20.75 -22.54
N ALA A 264 -18.90 -19.92 -21.64
CA ALA A 264 -17.96 -20.37 -20.61
C ALA A 264 -18.59 -21.42 -19.69
N LYS A 265 -19.85 -21.23 -19.29
CA LYS A 265 -20.61 -22.20 -18.47
C LYS A 265 -20.78 -23.55 -19.12
N LYS A 266 -21.07 -23.58 -20.44
CA LYS A 266 -21.21 -24.84 -21.20
C LYS A 266 -19.91 -25.67 -21.19
N LYS A 267 -18.75 -25.00 -21.15
CA LYS A 267 -17.40 -25.63 -21.17
C LYS A 267 -16.87 -25.93 -19.77
N SER A 268 -17.48 -25.35 -18.73
CA SER A 268 -16.97 -25.45 -17.35
C SER A 268 -17.52 -26.69 -16.65
N THR A 269 -16.60 -27.41 -15.98
CA THR A 269 -16.94 -28.50 -15.02
C THR A 269 -16.71 -28.05 -13.57
N SER A 270 -16.24 -26.80 -13.37
CA SER A 270 -15.91 -26.22 -12.08
C SER A 270 -17.08 -25.43 -11.48
N ASN A 271 -17.10 -25.29 -10.16
CA ASN A 271 -17.98 -24.34 -9.48
C ASN A 271 -17.53 -22.89 -9.71
N TYR A 272 -16.25 -22.65 -10.04
CA TYR A 272 -15.68 -21.33 -10.28
C TYR A 272 -15.80 -20.93 -11.75
N VAL A 273 -16.06 -19.64 -11.99
CA VAL A 273 -16.11 -19.10 -13.36
C VAL A 273 -14.72 -19.07 -13.99
N VAL A 274 -13.69 -18.76 -13.17
CA VAL A 274 -12.29 -18.81 -13.57
C VAL A 274 -11.57 -19.81 -12.65
N ALA A 275 -11.26 -20.98 -13.21
CA ALA A 275 -10.70 -22.11 -12.47
C ALA A 275 -9.39 -22.62 -13.08
N ASN A 276 -8.67 -23.44 -12.33
CA ASN A 276 -7.56 -24.23 -12.83
C ASN A 276 -8.11 -25.50 -13.58
N ARG A 277 -7.21 -26.35 -14.06
CA ARG A 277 -7.59 -27.58 -14.79
C ARG A 277 -8.33 -28.60 -13.93
N ASP A 278 -8.11 -28.55 -12.61
CA ASP A 278 -8.69 -29.45 -11.63
C ASP A 278 -10.06 -28.95 -11.13
N GLY A 279 -10.49 -27.76 -11.60
CA GLY A 279 -11.75 -27.13 -11.21
C GLY A 279 -11.66 -26.27 -9.95
N ASP A 280 -10.46 -26.08 -9.38
CA ASP A 280 -10.20 -25.30 -8.18
C ASP A 280 -9.92 -23.82 -8.48
N PRO A 281 -10.00 -22.92 -7.49
CA PRO A 281 -9.60 -21.54 -7.65
C PRO A 281 -8.11 -21.42 -7.95
N LEU A 282 -7.74 -20.45 -8.78
CA LEU A 282 -6.36 -20.24 -9.17
C LEU A 282 -5.48 -19.85 -7.97
N SER A 283 -4.30 -20.45 -7.84
CA SER A 283 -3.23 -19.93 -7.00
C SER A 283 -2.67 -18.62 -7.60
N TYR A 284 -1.91 -17.85 -6.81
CA TYR A 284 -1.30 -16.61 -7.30
C TYR A 284 -0.36 -16.85 -8.49
N THR A 285 0.41 -17.93 -8.46
CA THR A 285 1.30 -18.32 -9.57
C THR A 285 0.51 -18.70 -10.82
N GLN A 286 -0.61 -19.42 -10.67
CA GLN A 286 -1.48 -19.78 -11.80
C GLN A 286 -2.15 -18.53 -12.40
N PHE A 287 -2.61 -17.59 -11.56
CA PHE A 287 -3.10 -16.31 -12.03
C PHE A 287 -2.03 -15.51 -12.80
N LYS A 288 -0.79 -15.46 -12.30
CA LYS A 288 0.31 -14.83 -13.05
C LYS A 288 0.53 -15.47 -14.42
N ARG A 289 0.45 -16.80 -14.52
CA ARG A 289 0.55 -17.53 -15.80
C ARG A 289 -0.62 -17.20 -16.73
N LEU A 290 -1.82 -17.12 -16.21
CA LEU A 290 -2.99 -16.69 -16.97
C LEU A 290 -2.81 -15.25 -17.50
N TRP A 291 -2.35 -14.32 -16.68
CA TRP A 291 -2.09 -12.94 -17.10
C TRP A 291 -0.93 -12.81 -18.07
N GLN A 292 0.02 -13.76 -18.02
CA GLN A 292 1.18 -13.79 -18.92
C GLN A 292 0.78 -13.90 -20.40
N TYR A 293 -0.38 -14.48 -20.72
CA TYR A 293 -0.88 -14.51 -22.11
C TYR A 293 -1.05 -13.11 -22.70
N ILE A 294 -1.45 -12.13 -21.90
CA ILE A 294 -1.57 -10.72 -22.31
C ILE A 294 -0.19 -10.08 -22.35
N VAL A 295 0.58 -10.19 -21.27
CA VAL A 295 1.90 -9.53 -21.14
C VAL A 295 2.87 -9.97 -22.25
N THR A 296 2.87 -11.23 -22.64
CA THR A 296 3.75 -11.73 -23.73
C THR A 296 3.41 -11.15 -25.08
N ARG A 297 2.18 -10.70 -25.31
CA ARG A 297 1.70 -10.09 -26.55
C ARG A 297 1.88 -8.58 -26.63
N THR A 298 2.43 -7.98 -25.56
CA THR A 298 2.70 -6.54 -25.53
C THR A 298 4.01 -6.20 -26.24
N ALA A 299 3.96 -5.26 -27.18
CA ALA A 299 5.10 -4.77 -27.95
C ALA A 299 5.87 -3.66 -27.21
N LYS A 300 6.29 -3.95 -25.94
CA LYS A 300 7.10 -3.01 -25.15
C LYS A 300 8.46 -3.60 -24.78
N PRO A 301 9.51 -2.77 -24.67
CA PRO A 301 10.83 -3.21 -24.22
C PRO A 301 10.74 -3.88 -22.85
N ARG A 302 11.35 -5.06 -22.72
CA ARG A 302 11.35 -5.81 -21.45
C ARG A 302 12.60 -6.69 -21.32
N MET A 303 12.96 -6.94 -20.06
CA MET A 303 14.01 -7.90 -19.75
C MET A 303 13.54 -9.33 -20.06
N ALA A 304 14.24 -10.01 -20.93
CA ALA A 304 14.06 -11.41 -21.25
C ALA A 304 15.28 -12.23 -20.79
N ARG A 305 15.14 -13.54 -20.77
CA ARG A 305 16.23 -14.47 -20.45
C ARG A 305 16.38 -15.46 -21.61
N LYS A 306 17.60 -15.74 -21.99
CA LYS A 306 17.95 -16.82 -22.92
C LYS A 306 18.94 -17.75 -22.27
N LEU A 307 18.87 -19.03 -22.63
CA LEU A 307 19.86 -20.01 -22.20
C LEU A 307 21.06 -19.92 -23.16
N VAL A 308 22.24 -19.67 -22.61
CA VAL A 308 23.51 -19.64 -23.35
C VAL A 308 24.48 -20.48 -22.53
N ASP A 309 25.02 -21.52 -23.13
CA ASP A 309 26.00 -22.45 -22.50
C ASP A 309 25.55 -22.95 -21.12
N GLY A 310 24.27 -23.34 -21.00
CA GLY A 310 23.67 -23.87 -19.77
C GLY A 310 23.36 -22.80 -18.70
N LYS A 311 23.63 -21.51 -18.97
CA LYS A 311 23.35 -20.41 -18.04
C LYS A 311 22.29 -19.45 -18.59
N TYR A 312 21.39 -18.97 -17.72
CA TYR A 312 20.41 -17.96 -18.09
C TYR A 312 21.03 -16.56 -18.14
N VAL A 313 21.13 -15.99 -19.32
CA VAL A 313 21.61 -14.62 -19.57
C VAL A 313 20.41 -13.69 -19.75
N LYS A 314 20.40 -12.56 -19.04
CA LYS A 314 19.39 -11.51 -19.20
C LYS A 314 19.75 -10.63 -20.40
N TYR A 315 18.76 -10.27 -21.21
CA TYR A 315 18.91 -9.32 -22.30
C TYR A 315 17.65 -8.46 -22.46
N MET A 316 17.79 -7.28 -23.05
CA MET A 316 16.65 -6.44 -23.41
C MET A 316 16.02 -6.95 -24.71
N LEU A 317 14.74 -7.27 -24.66
CA LEU A 317 13.92 -7.59 -25.81
C LEU A 317 13.16 -6.33 -26.23
N TYR A 318 13.22 -6.02 -27.52
CA TYR A 318 12.51 -4.91 -28.17
C TYR A 318 11.51 -5.47 -29.17
N PRO A 319 10.33 -5.92 -28.74
CA PRO A 319 9.33 -6.48 -29.64
C PRO A 319 8.71 -5.36 -30.48
N LYS A 320 8.47 -5.63 -31.76
CA LYS A 320 7.74 -4.72 -32.64
C LYS A 320 6.32 -5.21 -32.87
N LEU A 321 5.39 -4.28 -32.94
CA LEU A 321 3.98 -4.57 -33.18
C LEU A 321 3.82 -5.37 -34.50
N GLY A 322 3.02 -6.44 -34.49
CA GLY A 322 2.78 -7.33 -35.62
C GLY A 322 3.82 -8.45 -35.79
N GLU A 323 4.99 -8.38 -35.12
CA GLU A 323 6.01 -9.43 -35.22
C GLU A 323 5.65 -10.67 -34.38
N LYS A 324 6.04 -11.86 -34.86
CA LYS A 324 5.99 -13.10 -34.08
C LYS A 324 7.14 -13.18 -33.08
N ALA A 325 6.87 -13.73 -31.92
CA ALA A 325 7.92 -13.95 -30.92
C ALA A 325 8.91 -15.03 -31.40
N ARG A 326 10.22 -14.73 -31.28
CA ARG A 326 11.29 -15.63 -31.76
C ARG A 326 11.25 -17.05 -31.16
N ASN A 327 10.85 -17.15 -29.88
CA ASN A 327 10.85 -18.42 -29.17
C ASN A 327 9.48 -19.12 -29.17
N ASN A 328 8.43 -18.48 -29.70
CA ASN A 328 7.08 -19.04 -29.77
C ASN A 328 6.30 -18.41 -30.92
N GLY A 329 6.30 -19.05 -32.08
CA GLY A 329 5.65 -18.57 -33.30
C GLY A 329 4.11 -18.40 -33.19
N HIS A 330 3.49 -18.92 -32.14
CA HIS A 330 2.06 -18.71 -31.85
C HIS A 330 1.78 -17.39 -31.15
N VAL A 331 2.81 -16.69 -30.67
CA VAL A 331 2.68 -15.39 -30.00
C VAL A 331 3.01 -14.29 -31.01
N VAL A 332 2.02 -13.44 -31.30
CA VAL A 332 2.17 -12.21 -32.06
C VAL A 332 2.14 -11.03 -31.06
N TYR A 333 2.99 -10.04 -31.25
CA TYR A 333 2.99 -8.81 -30.46
C TYR A 333 1.88 -7.89 -30.98
N SER A 334 0.67 -8.03 -30.45
CA SER A 334 -0.55 -7.38 -30.94
C SER A 334 -0.92 -6.11 -30.16
N LEU A 335 -0.34 -5.91 -28.97
CA LEU A 335 -0.67 -4.81 -28.08
C LEU A 335 0.50 -3.83 -27.96
N ASP A 336 0.30 -2.57 -28.30
CA ASP A 336 1.23 -1.45 -28.12
C ASP A 336 1.11 -0.76 -26.75
N PHE A 337 0.22 -1.27 -25.89
CA PHE A 337 -0.06 -0.78 -24.54
C PHE A 337 -0.02 -1.91 -23.52
N GLU A 338 0.18 -1.53 -22.25
CA GLU A 338 0.11 -2.47 -21.11
C GLU A 338 -1.29 -2.50 -20.53
N VAL A 339 -1.70 -3.68 -20.06
CA VAL A 339 -2.98 -3.87 -19.39
C VAL A 339 -2.75 -4.46 -18.00
N THR A 340 -3.50 -3.99 -17.02
CA THR A 340 -3.53 -4.56 -15.67
C THR A 340 -4.96 -4.92 -15.28
N PRO A 341 -5.15 -5.90 -14.37
CA PRO A 341 -6.49 -6.26 -13.91
C PRO A 341 -7.28 -5.08 -13.32
N HIS A 342 -6.61 -4.17 -12.61
CA HIS A 342 -7.25 -3.00 -12.04
C HIS A 342 -7.70 -1.97 -13.09
N GLN A 343 -6.95 -1.90 -14.20
CA GLN A 343 -7.27 -1.01 -15.32
C GLN A 343 -8.57 -1.42 -16.04
N LEU A 344 -8.87 -2.72 -16.13
CA LEU A 344 -10.16 -3.19 -16.69
C LEU A 344 -11.34 -2.60 -15.90
N ARG A 345 -11.29 -2.68 -14.58
CA ARG A 345 -12.29 -2.08 -13.70
C ARG A 345 -12.30 -0.54 -13.81
N HIS A 346 -11.14 0.10 -13.93
CA HIS A 346 -11.06 1.55 -14.14
C HIS A 346 -11.78 1.95 -15.45
N THR A 347 -11.59 1.17 -16.53
CA THR A 347 -12.29 1.34 -17.80
C THR A 347 -13.79 1.22 -17.63
N TYR A 348 -14.28 0.18 -16.91
CA TYR A 348 -15.70 0.03 -16.60
C TYR A 348 -16.29 1.26 -15.91
N ILE A 349 -15.61 1.77 -14.86
CA ILE A 349 -16.08 2.93 -14.11
C ILE A 349 -16.08 4.18 -15.00
N THR A 350 -15.04 4.38 -15.79
CA THR A 350 -14.93 5.51 -16.73
C THR A 350 -16.05 5.48 -17.77
N ASN A 351 -16.36 4.32 -18.34
CA ASN A 351 -17.44 4.17 -19.30
C ASN A 351 -18.81 4.45 -18.69
N LEU A 352 -19.08 4.04 -17.45
CA LEU A 352 -20.31 4.40 -16.75
C LEU A 352 -20.44 5.91 -16.55
N ILE A 353 -19.33 6.59 -16.22
CA ILE A 353 -19.30 8.05 -16.06
C ILE A 353 -19.52 8.76 -17.41
N HIS A 354 -18.93 8.26 -18.50
CA HIS A 354 -19.17 8.78 -19.85
C HIS A 354 -20.63 8.61 -20.27
N ALA A 355 -21.25 7.47 -19.91
CA ALA A 355 -22.67 7.23 -20.13
C ALA A 355 -23.58 8.05 -19.19
N SER A 356 -23.01 8.98 -18.41
CA SER A 356 -23.74 9.86 -17.47
C SER A 356 -24.53 9.11 -16.39
N VAL A 357 -24.09 7.90 -16.02
CA VAL A 357 -24.64 7.20 -14.87
C VAL A 357 -24.32 7.99 -13.61
N ASP A 358 -25.31 8.15 -12.73
CA ASP A 358 -25.14 8.98 -11.52
C ASP A 358 -24.04 8.44 -10.58
N PRO A 359 -23.33 9.30 -9.85
CA PRO A 359 -22.20 8.90 -9.02
C PRO A 359 -22.54 7.90 -7.92
N LYS A 360 -23.77 7.88 -7.40
CA LYS A 360 -24.19 6.92 -6.37
C LYS A 360 -24.38 5.52 -6.95
N THR A 361 -24.96 5.42 -8.13
CA THR A 361 -25.05 4.16 -8.87
C THR A 361 -23.67 3.65 -9.25
N VAL A 362 -22.77 4.51 -9.75
CA VAL A 362 -21.38 4.13 -10.02
C VAL A 362 -20.67 3.66 -8.74
N GLN A 363 -20.85 4.35 -7.61
CA GLN A 363 -20.30 3.96 -6.31
C GLN A 363 -20.79 2.55 -5.91
N TYR A 364 -22.09 2.28 -6.05
CA TYR A 364 -22.68 0.99 -5.73
C TYR A 364 -22.13 -0.11 -6.64
N LEU A 365 -22.18 0.06 -7.96
CA LEU A 365 -21.70 -0.93 -8.94
C LEU A 365 -20.20 -1.22 -8.78
N ALA A 366 -19.42 -0.19 -8.50
CA ALA A 366 -18.02 -0.33 -8.18
C ALA A 366 -17.75 -0.92 -6.78
N GLY A 367 -18.70 -0.89 -5.85
CA GLY A 367 -18.49 -1.33 -4.45
C GLY A 367 -17.41 -0.49 -3.77
N HIS A 368 -17.46 0.84 -3.92
CA HIS A 368 -16.59 1.76 -3.20
C HIS A 368 -17.22 2.10 -1.85
N GLU A 369 -16.46 1.89 -0.78
CA GLU A 369 -16.89 2.20 0.59
C GLU A 369 -17.09 3.71 0.77
N SER A 370 -16.18 4.52 0.20
CA SER A 370 -16.23 5.96 0.26
C SER A 370 -16.65 6.56 -1.09
N SER A 371 -17.59 7.50 -1.05
CA SER A 371 -17.99 8.30 -2.21
C SER A 371 -16.84 9.13 -2.77
N LYS A 372 -15.86 9.50 -1.94
CA LYS A 372 -14.69 10.28 -2.34
C LYS A 372 -13.95 9.64 -3.51
N ILE A 373 -13.72 8.31 -3.45
CA ILE A 373 -13.01 7.59 -4.54
C ILE A 373 -13.77 7.71 -5.86
N THR A 374 -15.10 7.54 -5.83
CA THR A 374 -15.94 7.68 -7.04
C THR A 374 -15.93 9.10 -7.54
N MET A 375 -16.04 10.09 -6.64
CA MET A 375 -16.06 11.51 -7.01
C MET A 375 -14.71 11.99 -7.56
N ASP A 376 -13.59 11.49 -7.02
CA ASP A 376 -12.26 11.80 -7.56
C ASP A 376 -12.10 11.29 -9.00
N ILE A 377 -12.59 10.07 -9.29
CA ILE A 377 -12.60 9.52 -10.66
C ILE A 377 -13.55 10.34 -11.55
N TYR A 378 -14.76 10.64 -11.05
CA TYR A 378 -15.77 11.40 -11.77
C TYR A 378 -15.24 12.80 -12.19
N ALA A 379 -14.63 13.51 -11.25
CA ALA A 379 -14.00 14.81 -11.51
C ALA A 379 -12.92 14.70 -12.59
N LYS A 380 -12.01 13.74 -12.50
CA LYS A 380 -10.95 13.54 -13.50
C LYS A 380 -11.52 13.26 -14.88
N VAL A 381 -12.51 12.36 -15.01
CA VAL A 381 -13.11 11.99 -16.29
C VAL A 381 -13.81 13.17 -16.92
N LYS A 382 -14.59 13.94 -16.16
CA LYS A 382 -15.34 15.11 -16.66
C LYS A 382 -14.41 16.27 -17.01
N TYR A 383 -13.39 16.57 -16.18
CA TYR A 383 -12.47 17.69 -16.45
C TYR A 383 -11.51 17.43 -17.61
N ASN A 384 -11.26 16.17 -17.97
CA ASN A 384 -10.43 15.84 -19.13
C ASN A 384 -11.17 15.98 -20.49
N ARG A 385 -12.45 16.38 -20.48
CA ARG A 385 -13.27 16.65 -21.69
C ARG A 385 -13.90 18.05 -21.60
N PRO A 386 -13.14 19.12 -21.87
CA PRO A 386 -13.64 20.48 -21.78
C PRO A 386 -14.84 20.73 -22.73
N ASP A 387 -14.89 20.08 -23.91
CA ASP A 387 -16.00 20.20 -24.84
C ASP A 387 -17.33 19.69 -24.27
N ASP A 388 -17.30 18.59 -23.52
CA ASP A 388 -18.47 18.04 -22.84
C ASP A 388 -18.94 18.98 -21.71
N LEU A 389 -18.02 19.66 -21.03
CA LEU A 389 -18.35 20.69 -20.03
C LEU A 389 -18.97 21.91 -20.68
N VAL A 390 -18.42 22.40 -21.81
CA VAL A 390 -19.00 23.53 -22.55
C VAL A 390 -20.41 23.21 -23.00
N LYS A 391 -20.65 22.02 -23.57
CA LYS A 391 -22.01 21.57 -23.95
C LYS A 391 -22.96 21.51 -22.74
N ALA A 392 -22.49 20.91 -21.62
CA ALA A 392 -23.31 20.84 -20.43
C ALA A 392 -23.65 22.22 -19.85
N MET A 393 -22.69 23.14 -19.87
CA MET A 393 -22.94 24.55 -19.47
C MET A 393 -23.91 25.24 -20.41
N GLY A 394 -23.75 25.07 -21.74
CA GLY A 394 -24.70 25.57 -22.72
C GLY A 394 -26.12 25.08 -22.43
N CYS A 395 -26.31 23.75 -22.33
CA CYS A 395 -27.60 23.18 -21.98
C CYS A 395 -28.17 23.64 -20.62
N ALA A 396 -27.32 23.99 -19.66
CA ALA A 396 -27.76 24.46 -18.34
C ALA A 396 -28.22 25.91 -18.34
N PHE A 397 -27.70 26.74 -19.25
CA PHE A 397 -27.95 28.16 -19.30
C PHE A 397 -28.77 28.62 -20.51
N ASP A 398 -28.78 27.87 -21.63
CA ASP A 398 -29.63 28.18 -22.81
C ASP A 398 -31.13 28.03 -22.51
N LEU A 399 -31.55 27.45 -21.41
CA LEU A 399 -32.93 27.41 -20.92
C LEU A 399 -33.43 28.77 -20.39
N TRP A 400 -32.55 29.77 -20.21
CA TRP A 400 -32.92 31.10 -19.71
C TRP A 400 -33.21 32.09 -20.83
N ASP A 401 -32.78 31.83 -22.07
CA ASP A 401 -33.05 32.67 -23.24
C ASP A 401 -34.36 32.34 -23.97
N ALA A 402 -35.13 31.35 -23.44
CA ALA A 402 -36.39 30.87 -24.04
C ALA A 402 -37.65 31.21 -23.22
N VAL A 403 -37.58 32.22 -22.32
CA VAL A 403 -38.75 32.75 -21.59
C VAL A 403 -38.96 34.21 -21.88
#